data_4c97c74bee92cbebbe27f82ee19eaf3b
#
_entry.id   4c97c74bee92cbebbe27f82ee19eaf3b
#
_cell.length_a   1.000
_cell.length_b   1.000
_cell.length_c   1.000
_cell.angle_alpha   90.00
_cell.angle_beta   90.00
_cell.angle_gamma   90.00
#
_symmetry.space_group_name_H-M   'P 1'
#
loop_
_entity.id
_entity.type
_entity.pdbx_description
1 polymer ?
#
loop_
_entity_poly.entity_id
_entity_poly.type
_entity_poly.pdbx_seq_one_letter_code
_entity_poly.pdbx_strand_id
1 'polypeptide(L)'
;MPSIFVYQDDNGIWELVDGLQRVSTILQLFGVLKDEEPLVLEGTKHIPNLEGFKWKNDNKDKELPAGLKLAIKRAKINLTIILSDSDKRAKFEVFQRLNTGGSNASNQEVRNNVMLMVKPEVFTWFNDLALNSDFLETLSLSDRLYDEQYHMELLLRFIALAHYDYNHKKDVGDYLDDINEDLLNNDTLDFNSIKTN
;
A
#
# COMPACT_ATOMS: atom_id res chain seq x y z
N MET A 1 9.23 9.51 14.92
CA MET A 1 8.59 8.56 13.99
C MET A 1 8.36 9.29 12.67
N PRO A 2 8.64 8.70 11.50
CA PRO A 2 8.35 9.31 10.20
C PRO A 2 6.87 9.68 10.08
N SER A 3 6.53 10.67 9.25
CA SER A 3 5.14 11.06 9.01
C SER A 3 4.34 9.89 8.41
N ILE A 4 3.06 9.82 8.75
CA ILE A 4 2.08 8.95 8.12
C ILE A 4 1.40 9.76 7.02
N PHE A 5 1.17 9.16 5.86
CA PHE A 5 0.50 9.82 4.76
C PHE A 5 -0.89 9.24 4.60
N VAL A 6 -1.87 10.12 4.48
CA VAL A 6 -3.27 9.77 4.26
C VAL A 6 -3.82 10.56 3.09
N TYR A 7 -4.71 9.94 2.33
CA TYR A 7 -5.53 10.61 1.34
C TYR A 7 -6.89 10.93 1.95
N GLN A 8 -7.38 12.14 1.76
CA GLN A 8 -8.73 12.52 2.17
C GLN A 8 -9.62 12.58 0.94
N ASP A 9 -10.68 11.76 0.95
CA ASP A 9 -11.70 11.78 -0.09
C ASP A 9 -12.63 13.00 0.01
N ASP A 10 -13.57 13.12 -0.94
CA ASP A 10 -14.54 14.24 -0.97
C ASP A 10 -15.53 14.21 0.20
N ASN A 11 -15.68 13.09 0.90
CA ASN A 11 -16.50 12.93 2.09
C ASN A 11 -15.72 13.20 3.38
N GLY A 12 -14.44 13.54 3.28
CA GLY A 12 -13.56 13.77 4.42
C GLY A 12 -13.04 12.50 5.08
N ILE A 13 -13.20 11.33 4.45
CA ILE A 13 -12.69 10.05 4.95
C ILE A 13 -11.20 9.96 4.60
N TRP A 14 -10.41 9.50 5.57
CA TRP A 14 -8.99 9.33 5.40
C TRP A 14 -8.65 7.88 5.06
N GLU A 15 -8.02 7.70 3.93
CA GLU A 15 -7.44 6.43 3.50
C GLU A 15 -5.94 6.45 3.73
N LEU A 16 -5.41 5.36 4.29
CA LEU A 16 -4.00 5.28 4.62
C LEU A 16 -3.17 5.00 3.35
N VAL A 17 -2.24 5.89 3.06
CA VAL A 17 -1.36 5.83 1.89
C VAL A 17 -0.02 5.19 2.24
N ASP A 18 0.61 5.68 3.32
CA ASP A 18 1.85 5.12 3.86
C ASP A 18 1.79 5.08 5.37
N GLY A 19 2.43 4.08 5.93
CA GLY A 19 2.52 3.87 7.37
C GLY A 19 1.61 2.77 7.88
N LEU A 20 1.06 1.89 7.01
CA LEU A 20 0.19 0.78 7.40
C LEU A 20 0.80 -0.05 8.52
N GLN A 21 2.02 -0.54 8.36
CA GLN A 21 2.68 -1.34 9.39
C GLN A 21 2.84 -0.60 10.71
N ARG A 22 3.15 0.71 10.67
CA ARG A 22 3.28 1.56 11.86
C ARG A 22 1.96 1.73 12.60
N VAL A 23 0.88 1.99 11.86
CA VAL A 23 -0.47 2.13 12.42
C VAL A 23 -0.96 0.79 12.95
N SER A 24 -0.83 -0.29 12.16
CA SER A 24 -1.23 -1.65 12.57
C SER A 24 -0.52 -2.10 13.84
N THR A 25 0.80 -1.86 13.95
CA THR A 25 1.57 -2.18 15.16
C THR A 25 1.05 -1.43 16.39
N ILE A 26 0.69 -0.15 16.24
CA ILE A 26 0.13 0.65 17.35
C ILE A 26 -1.26 0.12 17.74
N LEU A 27 -2.11 -0.19 16.75
CA LEU A 27 -3.45 -0.74 17.00
C LEU A 27 -3.36 -2.13 17.63
N GLN A 28 -2.43 -2.97 17.18
CA GLN A 28 -2.17 -4.28 17.74
C GLN A 28 -1.64 -4.19 19.17
N LEU A 29 -0.74 -3.22 19.45
CA LEU A 29 -0.29 -2.95 20.81
C LEU A 29 -1.45 -2.60 21.74
N PHE A 30 -2.40 -1.78 21.28
CA PHE A 30 -3.58 -1.42 22.05
C PHE A 30 -4.62 -2.56 22.15
N GLY A 31 -4.45 -3.63 21.35
CA GLY A 31 -5.38 -4.77 21.28
C GLY A 31 -6.71 -4.39 20.64
N VAL A 32 -6.69 -3.47 19.68
CA VAL A 32 -7.86 -3.01 18.90
C VAL A 32 -7.77 -3.33 17.42
N LEU A 33 -6.65 -3.90 16.97
CA LEU A 33 -6.53 -4.39 15.60
C LEU A 33 -7.43 -5.61 15.42
N LYS A 34 -8.27 -5.56 14.41
CA LYS A 34 -9.24 -6.62 14.14
C LYS A 34 -8.52 -7.88 13.64
N ASP A 35 -8.98 -9.04 14.06
CA ASP A 35 -8.48 -10.37 13.64
C ASP A 35 -7.02 -10.66 14.00
N GLU A 36 -6.41 -9.87 14.91
CA GLU A 36 -5.03 -10.02 15.38
C GLU A 36 -4.96 -10.12 16.90
N GLU A 37 -4.06 -10.98 17.40
CA GLU A 37 -3.75 -11.07 18.82
C GLU A 37 -3.02 -9.81 19.31
N PRO A 38 -3.28 -9.36 20.56
CA PRO A 38 -2.59 -8.22 21.14
C PRO A 38 -1.07 -8.41 21.14
N LEU A 39 -0.34 -7.37 20.72
CA LEU A 39 1.12 -7.40 20.62
C LEU A 39 1.77 -7.72 21.96
N VAL A 40 2.66 -8.71 21.96
CA VAL A 40 3.60 -9.00 23.03
C VAL A 40 4.91 -8.29 22.69
N LEU A 41 5.38 -7.42 23.60
CA LEU A 41 6.63 -6.70 23.37
C LEU A 41 7.83 -7.60 23.55
N GLU A 42 8.80 -7.44 22.67
CA GLU A 42 10.12 -8.06 22.78
C GLU A 42 11.13 -7.07 23.36
N GLY A 43 12.07 -7.60 24.12
CA GLY A 43 13.19 -6.81 24.62
C GLY A 43 14.11 -6.43 23.47
N THR A 44 14.50 -5.16 23.42
CA THR A 44 15.50 -4.69 22.46
C THR A 44 16.82 -4.38 23.16
N LYS A 45 17.90 -4.22 22.38
CA LYS A 45 19.22 -3.82 22.92
C LYS A 45 19.15 -2.55 23.79
N HIS A 46 18.23 -1.63 23.47
CA HIS A 46 18.07 -0.36 24.19
C HIS A 46 17.05 -0.43 25.31
N ILE A 47 16.08 -1.35 25.25
CA ILE A 47 15.01 -1.50 26.22
C ILE A 47 14.78 -3.01 26.48
N PRO A 48 15.76 -3.72 27.09
CA PRO A 48 15.66 -5.15 27.31
C PRO A 48 14.56 -5.55 28.30
N ASN A 49 14.17 -4.63 29.18
CA ASN A 49 13.21 -4.89 30.25
C ASN A 49 11.74 -4.94 29.80
N LEU A 50 11.45 -4.76 28.50
CA LEU A 50 10.09 -4.86 27.95
C LEU A 50 9.71 -6.25 27.48
N GLU A 51 10.58 -7.24 27.62
CA GLU A 51 10.34 -8.61 27.19
C GLU A 51 9.08 -9.22 27.82
N GLY A 52 8.15 -9.64 26.98
CA GLY A 52 6.89 -10.26 27.38
C GLY A 52 5.82 -9.30 27.94
N PHE A 53 6.04 -7.98 27.88
CA PHE A 53 5.02 -7.02 28.29
C PHE A 53 3.91 -6.89 27.24
N LYS A 54 2.67 -6.64 27.73
CA LYS A 54 1.49 -6.32 26.93
C LYS A 54 0.87 -5.01 27.38
N TRP A 55 0.07 -4.39 26.52
CA TRP A 55 -0.70 -3.19 26.88
C TRP A 55 -1.68 -3.45 28.03
N LYS A 56 -2.39 -4.59 27.98
CA LYS A 56 -3.18 -5.15 29.08
C LYS A 56 -2.75 -6.59 29.26
N ASN A 57 -2.57 -7.02 30.52
CA ASN A 57 -2.20 -8.38 30.85
C ASN A 57 -2.90 -8.78 32.15
N ASP A 58 -3.32 -10.02 32.26
CA ASP A 58 -3.86 -10.58 33.50
C ASP A 58 -2.75 -10.65 34.57
N ASN A 59 -1.53 -11.02 34.15
CA ASN A 59 -0.35 -10.89 34.98
C ASN A 59 0.10 -9.42 35.02
N LYS A 60 -0.13 -8.76 36.15
CA LYS A 60 0.20 -7.33 36.33
C LYS A 60 1.70 -7.01 36.28
N ASP A 61 2.56 -7.98 36.56
CA ASP A 61 4.02 -7.82 36.46
C ASP A 61 4.49 -7.73 34.99
N LYS A 62 3.66 -8.18 34.04
CA LYS A 62 3.88 -8.12 32.61
C LYS A 62 2.92 -7.18 31.88
N GLU A 63 2.24 -6.33 32.60
CA GLU A 63 1.45 -5.23 32.06
C GLU A 63 2.28 -3.97 31.95
N LEU A 64 2.18 -3.23 30.85
CA LEU A 64 2.88 -1.96 30.67
C LEU A 64 2.54 -0.99 31.82
N PRO A 65 3.55 -0.40 32.48
CA PRO A 65 3.35 0.59 33.56
C PRO A 65 2.49 1.77 33.09
N ALA A 66 1.65 2.28 34.00
CA ALA A 66 0.73 3.38 33.69
C ALA A 66 1.42 4.63 33.12
N GLY A 67 2.62 4.93 33.58
CA GLY A 67 3.44 6.05 33.09
C GLY A 67 3.83 5.85 31.61
N LEU A 68 4.24 4.64 31.22
CA LEU A 68 4.57 4.33 29.81
C LEU A 68 3.32 4.35 28.92
N LYS A 69 2.20 3.79 29.39
CA LYS A 69 0.92 3.87 28.67
C LYS A 69 0.51 5.32 28.42
N LEU A 70 0.67 6.18 29.43
CA LEU A 70 0.35 7.60 29.28
C LEU A 70 1.30 8.30 28.32
N ALA A 71 2.60 7.99 28.35
CA ALA A 71 3.58 8.54 27.43
C ALA A 71 3.27 8.15 25.97
N ILE A 72 2.92 6.87 25.72
CA ILE A 72 2.53 6.39 24.39
C ILE A 72 1.25 7.08 23.91
N LYS A 73 0.22 7.19 24.76
CA LYS A 73 -1.04 7.87 24.40
C LYS A 73 -0.86 9.36 24.08
N ARG A 74 0.14 10.01 24.65
CA ARG A 74 0.45 11.42 24.41
C ARG A 74 1.48 11.65 23.32
N ALA A 75 2.05 10.58 22.77
CA ALA A 75 3.00 10.69 21.67
C ALA A 75 2.32 11.33 20.46
N LYS A 76 3.01 12.26 19.83
CA LYS A 76 2.52 12.93 18.62
C LYS A 76 2.90 12.11 17.39
N ILE A 77 1.93 11.93 16.50
CA ILE A 77 2.12 11.35 15.17
C ILE A 77 1.91 12.48 14.16
N ASN A 78 2.90 12.69 13.31
CA ASN A 78 2.76 13.66 12.22
C ASN A 78 2.00 12.98 11.08
N LEU A 79 0.96 13.67 10.59
CA LEU A 79 0.17 13.26 9.44
C LEU A 79 0.39 14.26 8.32
N THR A 80 0.60 13.75 7.11
CA THR A 80 0.53 14.53 5.88
C THR A 80 -0.73 14.11 5.14
N ILE A 81 -1.63 15.07 4.90
CA ILE A 81 -2.92 14.83 4.27
C ILE A 81 -2.82 15.25 2.80
N ILE A 82 -3.11 14.33 1.90
CA ILE A 82 -3.26 14.58 0.47
C ILE A 82 -4.76 14.80 0.24
N LEU A 83 -5.12 15.99 -0.26
CA LEU A 83 -6.52 16.32 -0.47
C LEU A 83 -7.05 15.78 -1.80
N SER A 84 -8.36 15.54 -1.89
CA SER A 84 -9.04 15.06 -3.09
C SER A 84 -8.87 15.98 -4.31
N ASP A 85 -8.82 17.29 -4.09
CA ASP A 85 -8.65 18.32 -5.13
C ASP A 85 -7.20 18.45 -5.64
N SER A 86 -6.25 17.69 -5.06
CA SER A 86 -4.87 17.67 -5.54
C SER A 86 -4.81 17.06 -6.95
N ASP A 87 -3.97 17.64 -7.82
CA ASP A 87 -3.73 17.12 -9.17
C ASP A 87 -3.35 15.61 -9.12
N LYS A 88 -3.95 14.81 -10.00
CA LYS A 88 -3.69 13.36 -10.13
C LYS A 88 -2.20 13.07 -10.28
N ARG A 89 -1.49 13.90 -11.07
CA ARG A 89 -0.04 13.78 -11.27
C ARG A 89 0.75 14.08 -9.99
N ALA A 90 0.33 15.09 -9.23
CA ALA A 90 0.94 15.40 -7.94
C ALA A 90 0.76 14.25 -6.94
N LYS A 91 -0.39 13.57 -6.93
CA LYS A 91 -0.65 12.37 -6.13
C LYS A 91 0.34 11.26 -6.50
N PHE A 92 0.53 11.01 -7.79
CA PHE A 92 1.48 10.00 -8.28
C PHE A 92 2.92 10.28 -7.86
N GLU A 93 3.40 11.52 -8.06
CA GLU A 93 4.76 11.92 -7.65
C GLU A 93 4.98 11.80 -6.14
N VAL A 94 3.99 12.14 -5.33
CA VAL A 94 4.07 11.98 -3.87
C VAL A 94 4.20 10.51 -3.51
N PHE A 95 3.43 9.63 -4.16
CA PHE A 95 3.51 8.19 -3.94
C PHE A 95 4.88 7.60 -4.29
N GLN A 96 5.40 7.93 -5.48
CA GLN A 96 6.74 7.47 -5.87
C GLN A 96 7.80 7.91 -4.85
N ARG A 97 7.74 9.15 -4.38
CA ARG A 97 8.70 9.68 -3.39
C ARG A 97 8.56 9.04 -2.02
N LEU A 98 7.34 8.71 -1.59
CA LEU A 98 7.09 8.04 -0.32
C LEU A 98 7.66 6.63 -0.30
N ASN A 99 7.55 5.93 -1.41
CA ASN A 99 8.07 4.57 -1.55
C ASN A 99 9.61 4.50 -1.47
N THR A 100 10.32 5.57 -1.81
CA THR A 100 11.78 5.63 -1.70
C THR A 100 12.29 5.81 -0.27
N GLY A 101 11.43 6.10 0.70
CA GLY A 101 11.81 6.41 2.10
C GLY A 101 11.39 5.39 3.16
N GLY A 102 10.70 4.31 2.79
CA GLY A 102 10.13 3.31 3.72
C GLY A 102 10.50 1.86 3.41
N SER A 103 9.64 0.92 3.79
CA SER A 103 9.74 -0.48 3.33
C SER A 103 9.58 -0.51 1.81
N ASN A 104 10.50 -1.16 1.12
CA ASN A 104 10.55 -1.22 -0.34
C ASN A 104 9.29 -1.91 -0.92
N ALA A 105 8.21 -1.18 -1.10
CA ALA A 105 7.12 -1.65 -1.95
C ALA A 105 7.65 -1.80 -3.38
N SER A 106 7.19 -2.83 -4.08
CA SER A 106 7.52 -2.99 -5.49
C SER A 106 6.94 -1.85 -6.33
N ASN A 107 7.49 -1.60 -7.51
CA ASN A 107 6.95 -0.58 -8.41
C ASN A 107 5.47 -0.87 -8.74
N GLN A 108 5.09 -2.14 -8.81
CA GLN A 108 3.70 -2.52 -9.08
C GLN A 108 2.76 -2.25 -7.92
N GLU A 109 3.19 -2.47 -6.68
CA GLU A 109 2.39 -2.09 -5.51
C GLU A 109 2.12 -0.59 -5.48
N VAL A 110 3.12 0.23 -5.89
CA VAL A 110 2.94 1.68 -6.02
C VAL A 110 1.88 2.01 -7.08
N ARG A 111 1.95 1.39 -8.27
CA ARG A 111 0.96 1.58 -9.35
C ARG A 111 -0.43 1.17 -8.90
N ASN A 112 -0.56 0.04 -8.24
CA ASN A 112 -1.84 -0.46 -7.71
C ASN A 112 -2.46 0.51 -6.72
N ASN A 113 -1.65 1.05 -5.81
CA ASN A 113 -2.12 2.05 -4.84
C ASN A 113 -2.59 3.33 -5.53
N VAL A 114 -1.88 3.78 -6.57
CA VAL A 114 -2.30 4.94 -7.38
C VAL A 114 -3.62 4.66 -8.11
N MET A 115 -3.76 3.49 -8.74
CA MET A 115 -5.03 3.08 -9.37
C MET A 115 -6.18 3.13 -8.38
N LEU A 116 -6.00 2.51 -7.21
CA LEU A 116 -7.03 2.43 -6.16
C LEU A 116 -7.47 3.81 -5.68
N MET A 117 -6.53 4.76 -5.57
CA MET A 117 -6.84 6.11 -5.08
C MET A 117 -7.41 7.05 -6.13
N VAL A 118 -6.96 6.93 -7.38
CA VAL A 118 -7.34 7.87 -8.44
C VAL A 118 -8.61 7.42 -9.15
N LYS A 119 -8.76 6.11 -9.36
CA LYS A 119 -9.87 5.51 -10.13
C LYS A 119 -10.09 4.07 -9.68
N PRO A 120 -10.76 3.85 -8.51
CA PRO A 120 -10.97 2.53 -7.93
C PRO A 120 -11.59 1.50 -8.86
N GLU A 121 -12.44 1.96 -9.79
CA GLU A 121 -13.06 1.10 -10.79
C GLU A 121 -12.03 0.51 -11.79
N VAL A 122 -10.97 1.27 -12.13
CA VAL A 122 -9.86 0.77 -12.96
C VAL A 122 -9.07 -0.28 -12.20
N PHE A 123 -8.79 -0.02 -10.91
CA PHE A 123 -8.12 -1.00 -10.07
C PHE A 123 -8.94 -2.30 -9.96
N THR A 124 -10.25 -2.20 -9.72
CA THR A 124 -11.13 -3.38 -9.62
C THR A 124 -11.08 -4.20 -10.90
N TRP A 125 -11.26 -3.56 -12.07
CA TRP A 125 -11.16 -4.21 -13.37
C TRP A 125 -9.79 -4.87 -13.59
N PHE A 126 -8.71 -4.17 -13.27
CA PHE A 126 -7.34 -4.65 -13.44
C PHE A 126 -7.04 -5.85 -12.52
N ASN A 127 -7.49 -5.77 -11.26
CA ASN A 127 -7.35 -6.84 -10.29
C ASN A 127 -8.16 -8.09 -10.68
N ASP A 128 -9.38 -7.93 -11.19
CA ASP A 128 -10.20 -9.03 -11.69
C ASP A 128 -9.53 -9.77 -12.84
N LEU A 129 -8.85 -9.03 -13.73
CA LEU A 129 -8.06 -9.64 -14.82
C LEU A 129 -6.83 -10.38 -14.26
N ALA A 130 -6.13 -9.78 -13.29
CA ALA A 130 -4.95 -10.38 -12.69
C ALA A 130 -5.26 -11.66 -11.90
N LEU A 131 -6.49 -11.79 -11.39
CA LEU A 131 -6.98 -12.96 -10.67
C LEU A 131 -7.69 -13.99 -11.57
N ASN A 132 -7.73 -13.76 -12.89
CA ASN A 132 -8.29 -14.71 -13.83
C ASN A 132 -7.51 -16.04 -13.78
N SER A 133 -8.22 -17.17 -13.65
CA SER A 133 -7.63 -18.50 -13.52
C SER A 133 -6.74 -18.86 -14.69
N ASP A 134 -7.19 -18.58 -15.93
CA ASP A 134 -6.47 -18.93 -17.14
C ASP A 134 -5.17 -18.13 -17.26
N PHE A 135 -5.20 -16.86 -16.82
CA PHE A 135 -3.99 -16.05 -16.74
C PHE A 135 -3.02 -16.59 -15.68
N LEU A 136 -3.50 -16.87 -14.47
CA LEU A 136 -2.66 -17.38 -13.40
C LEU A 136 -2.02 -18.73 -13.73
N GLU A 137 -2.73 -19.62 -14.43
CA GLU A 137 -2.21 -20.91 -14.90
C GLU A 137 -1.06 -20.78 -15.91
N THR A 138 -0.98 -19.65 -16.64
CA THR A 138 0.15 -19.37 -17.54
C THR A 138 1.41 -18.94 -16.81
N LEU A 139 1.30 -18.55 -15.53
CA LEU A 139 2.39 -18.00 -14.75
C LEU A 139 3.09 -19.08 -13.91
N SER A 140 4.41 -19.05 -13.88
CA SER A 140 5.22 -19.87 -12.99
C SER A 140 6.05 -18.95 -12.10
N LEU A 141 5.40 -18.40 -11.07
CA LEU A 141 6.00 -17.42 -10.16
C LEU A 141 6.22 -18.05 -8.78
N SER A 142 7.25 -17.60 -8.07
CA SER A 142 7.44 -17.92 -6.65
C SER A 142 6.48 -17.13 -5.77
N ASP A 143 6.22 -17.63 -4.55
CA ASP A 143 5.36 -16.93 -3.57
C ASP A 143 5.82 -15.48 -3.34
N ARG A 144 7.14 -15.26 -3.23
CA ARG A 144 7.71 -13.92 -3.10
C ARG A 144 7.30 -12.97 -4.24
N LEU A 145 7.31 -13.44 -5.50
CA LEU A 145 6.92 -12.61 -6.64
C LEU A 145 5.42 -12.31 -6.65
N TYR A 146 4.60 -13.24 -6.14
CA TYR A 146 3.18 -12.98 -5.90
C TYR A 146 2.98 -11.92 -4.81
N ASP A 147 3.71 -12.03 -3.70
CA ASP A 147 3.68 -11.04 -2.61
C ASP A 147 4.09 -9.64 -3.09
N GLU A 148 5.10 -9.56 -3.98
CA GLU A 148 5.55 -8.32 -4.62
C GLU A 148 4.62 -7.83 -5.75
N GLN A 149 3.45 -8.47 -5.97
CA GLN A 149 2.46 -8.14 -7.01
C GLN A 149 3.00 -8.25 -8.46
N TYR A 150 4.03 -9.07 -8.69
CA TYR A 150 4.68 -9.17 -10.01
C TYR A 150 3.76 -9.75 -11.07
N HIS A 151 2.79 -10.61 -10.72
CA HIS A 151 1.74 -11.10 -11.64
C HIS A 151 0.92 -9.94 -12.22
N MET A 152 0.62 -8.91 -11.42
CA MET A 152 -0.05 -7.70 -11.88
C MET A 152 0.85 -6.86 -12.80
N GLU A 153 2.16 -6.80 -12.53
CA GLU A 153 3.10 -6.13 -13.44
C GLU A 153 3.16 -6.84 -14.79
N LEU A 154 3.14 -8.18 -14.81
CA LEU A 154 3.10 -8.95 -16.08
C LEU A 154 1.81 -8.67 -16.87
N LEU A 155 0.67 -8.55 -16.19
CA LEU A 155 -0.58 -8.14 -16.82
C LEU A 155 -0.46 -6.72 -17.43
N LEU A 156 0.10 -5.77 -16.67
CA LEU A 156 0.30 -4.40 -17.15
C LEU A 156 1.22 -4.37 -18.39
N ARG A 157 2.29 -5.17 -18.38
CA ARG A 157 3.20 -5.32 -19.53
C ARG A 157 2.46 -5.88 -20.75
N PHE A 158 1.60 -6.87 -20.53
CA PHE A 158 0.77 -7.43 -21.61
C PHE A 158 -0.15 -6.37 -22.21
N ILE A 159 -0.89 -5.63 -21.39
CA ILE A 159 -1.77 -4.54 -21.82
C ILE A 159 -0.97 -3.47 -22.58
N ALA A 160 0.17 -3.07 -22.02
CA ALA A 160 1.04 -2.07 -22.61
C ALA A 160 1.53 -2.47 -24.01
N LEU A 161 1.99 -3.71 -24.17
CA LEU A 161 2.52 -4.19 -25.46
C LEU A 161 1.43 -4.52 -26.49
N ALA A 162 0.21 -4.88 -26.04
CA ALA A 162 -0.89 -5.22 -26.90
C ALA A 162 -1.65 -3.99 -27.44
N HIS A 163 -1.70 -2.90 -26.68
CA HIS A 163 -2.59 -1.77 -26.94
C HIS A 163 -1.89 -0.42 -27.09
N TYR A 164 -0.58 -0.33 -26.80
CA TYR A 164 0.18 0.90 -26.86
C TYR A 164 1.46 0.75 -27.67
N ASP A 165 1.91 1.85 -28.26
CA ASP A 165 3.19 1.88 -28.97
C ASP A 165 4.36 1.83 -27.97
N TYR A 166 5.24 0.86 -28.13
CA TYR A 166 6.40 0.71 -27.25
C TYR A 166 7.42 1.84 -27.43
N ASN A 167 7.73 2.55 -26.35
CA ASN A 167 8.73 3.59 -26.35
C ASN A 167 10.10 3.05 -25.91
N HIS A 168 10.92 2.64 -26.89
CA HIS A 168 12.27 2.07 -26.67
C HIS A 168 13.31 3.07 -26.09
N LYS A 169 12.94 4.34 -25.91
CA LYS A 169 13.81 5.36 -25.30
C LYS A 169 13.63 5.45 -23.80
N LYS A 170 12.61 4.81 -23.24
CA LYS A 170 12.32 4.79 -21.81
C LYS A 170 12.73 3.47 -21.19
N ASP A 171 13.07 3.53 -19.91
CA ASP A 171 13.11 2.34 -19.07
C ASP A 171 11.73 1.68 -19.02
N VAL A 172 11.69 0.36 -18.83
CA VAL A 172 10.43 -0.39 -18.78
C VAL A 172 9.55 0.09 -17.62
N GLY A 173 10.15 0.41 -16.48
CA GLY A 173 9.42 0.94 -15.33
C GLY A 173 8.72 2.25 -15.67
N ASP A 174 9.47 3.22 -16.21
CA ASP A 174 8.95 4.53 -16.63
C ASP A 174 7.87 4.40 -17.72
N TYR A 175 8.05 3.44 -18.63
CA TYR A 175 7.06 3.17 -19.68
C TYR A 175 5.75 2.64 -19.09
N LEU A 176 5.84 1.71 -18.12
CA LEU A 176 4.66 1.19 -17.43
C LEU A 176 3.98 2.24 -16.55
N ASP A 177 4.72 3.19 -16.00
CA ASP A 177 4.17 4.31 -15.23
C ASP A 177 3.34 5.22 -16.15
N ASP A 178 3.83 5.52 -17.37
CA ASP A 178 3.04 6.28 -18.36
C ASP A 178 1.75 5.56 -18.75
N ILE A 179 1.82 4.23 -18.98
CA ILE A 179 0.62 3.44 -19.32
C ILE A 179 -0.37 3.44 -18.16
N ASN A 180 0.12 3.29 -16.93
CA ASN A 180 -0.72 3.38 -15.74
C ASN A 180 -1.42 4.75 -15.64
N GLU A 181 -0.70 5.83 -15.92
CA GLU A 181 -1.26 7.18 -15.94
C GLU A 181 -2.31 7.34 -17.05
N ASP A 182 -2.08 6.77 -18.23
CA ASP A 182 -3.05 6.83 -19.35
C ASP A 182 -4.32 6.04 -19.03
N LEU A 183 -4.21 4.84 -18.45
CA LEU A 183 -5.36 4.05 -17.99
C LEU A 183 -6.24 4.83 -16.98
N LEU A 184 -5.62 5.67 -16.16
CA LEU A 184 -6.31 6.48 -15.16
C LEU A 184 -6.93 7.76 -15.74
N ASN A 185 -6.36 8.32 -16.79
CA ASN A 185 -6.80 9.59 -17.39
C ASN A 185 -7.75 9.41 -18.58
N ASN A 186 -7.75 8.23 -19.20
CA ASN A 186 -8.55 7.98 -20.40
C ASN A 186 -9.94 7.46 -20.03
N ASP A 187 -10.93 8.36 -19.97
CA ASP A 187 -12.33 8.02 -19.70
C ASP A 187 -13.03 7.33 -20.90
N THR A 188 -12.35 7.24 -22.04
CA THR A 188 -12.90 6.60 -23.27
C THR A 188 -12.41 5.18 -23.48
N LEU A 189 -11.53 4.66 -22.61
CA LEU A 189 -11.06 3.28 -22.69
C LEU A 189 -12.22 2.31 -22.50
N ASP A 190 -12.50 1.55 -23.53
CA ASP A 190 -13.41 0.41 -23.44
C ASP A 190 -12.67 -0.78 -22.83
N PHE A 191 -12.74 -0.90 -21.50
CA PHE A 191 -12.14 -2.00 -20.74
C PHE A 191 -12.62 -3.39 -21.19
N ASN A 192 -13.79 -3.48 -21.87
CA ASN A 192 -14.28 -4.75 -22.42
C ASN A 192 -13.53 -5.13 -23.69
N SER A 193 -13.06 -4.18 -24.49
CA SER A 193 -12.27 -4.46 -25.69
C SER A 193 -10.89 -5.04 -25.37
N ILE A 194 -10.33 -4.68 -24.20
CA ILE A 194 -9.05 -5.22 -23.72
C ILE A 194 -9.20 -6.67 -23.23
N LYS A 195 -10.39 -7.06 -22.75
CA LYS A 195 -10.69 -8.44 -22.32
C LYS A 195 -10.80 -9.46 -23.44
N THR A 196 -11.00 -9.02 -24.66
CA THR A 196 -11.46 -9.91 -25.77
C THR A 196 -10.36 -10.31 -26.74
N ASN A 197 -9.14 -9.83 -26.54
CA ASN A 197 -7.94 -10.18 -27.33
C ASN A 197 -6.95 -10.97 -26.45
#